data_2b8459e24bfb12ee70463966c9a53c0c
#
_entry.id   2b8459e24bfb12ee70463966c9a53c0c
#
_cell.length_a   1.000
_cell.length_b   1.000
_cell.length_c   1.000
_cell.angle_alpha   90.00
_cell.angle_beta   90.00
_cell.angle_gamma   90.00
#
_symmetry.space_group_name_H-M   'P 1'
#
loop_
_entity.id
_entity.type
_entity.pdbx_description
1 polymer ?
#
loop_
_entity_poly.entity_id
_entity_poly.type
_entity_poly.pdbx_seq_one_letter_code
_entity_poly.pdbx_strand_id
1 'polypeptide(L)'
;MRSFGLLFAGLLVSFAGALSFAAVHRGSSAVTDPKTSFTLPFDLVDSRVFVAARLNGRGPFHLLLDTGAGGVTISTDAAQQLGLHVGEAGDGQGVGEKTVHAGEARIAQLQMGDLTLADVETNVMDLSDAPQVFGSKPFDGIIGLPAFERMVVKHDYVNRVLTFTAPDKFDYAGAGVIVHFERPRQIPVVAGVLDGVAGNFGVDTGARSSLLLYGPFCAQNNLQEKYGAKLEGVTGWGIGGPVRSLLARDPVIRLSAQKTGLTTSSAMAGLIGPDVLSQFDVTFDYARTRIIFEKNKNYGRRDSYDRAGIWMGQDKDGNHFTVVDVIAGGPGAAAGVKPGDQILAINGESTANLVLPDVRETIRRAAVGDKLTLLLESDGKQRAAVVTLKDLV
;
A
#
# COMPACT_ATOMS: atom_id res chain seq x y z
N MET A 1 -38.43 3.37 -17.63
CA MET A 1 -37.02 3.42 -18.00
C MET A 1 -36.28 4.15 -16.90
N ARG A 2 -35.74 3.45 -15.92
CA ARG A 2 -34.94 4.01 -14.84
C ARG A 2 -33.53 3.55 -15.07
N SER A 3 -32.64 4.51 -15.37
CA SER A 3 -31.20 4.29 -15.50
C SER A 3 -30.63 3.94 -14.14
N PHE A 4 -30.17 2.72 -13.98
CA PHE A 4 -29.28 2.34 -12.88
C PHE A 4 -27.87 2.76 -13.27
N GLY A 5 -27.37 3.82 -12.63
CA GLY A 5 -25.97 4.17 -12.68
C GLY A 5 -25.18 3.18 -11.82
N LEU A 6 -24.47 2.24 -12.45
CA LEU A 6 -23.39 1.51 -11.81
C LEU A 6 -22.21 2.47 -11.66
N LEU A 7 -21.99 2.99 -10.45
CA LEU A 7 -20.74 3.64 -10.11
C LEU A 7 -19.69 2.55 -9.84
N PHE A 8 -18.90 2.24 -10.85
CA PHE A 8 -17.61 1.60 -10.62
C PHE A 8 -16.66 2.67 -10.08
N ALA A 9 -16.34 2.62 -8.79
CA ALA A 9 -15.29 3.40 -8.21
C ALA A 9 -13.93 2.83 -8.65
N GLY A 10 -13.64 3.05 -9.91
CA GLY A 10 -12.35 2.84 -10.54
C GLY A 10 -11.81 4.18 -10.97
N LEU A 11 -11.68 5.12 -10.03
CA LEU A 11 -11.00 6.35 -10.36
C LEU A 11 -9.51 6.10 -10.30
N LEU A 12 -8.92 6.04 -11.47
CA LEU A 12 -7.51 6.26 -11.71
C LEU A 12 -7.15 7.59 -11.08
N VAL A 13 -6.59 7.55 -9.89
CA VAL A 13 -5.90 8.69 -9.41
C VAL A 13 -4.42 8.47 -9.57
N SER A 14 -4.04 8.68 -10.80
CA SER A 14 -2.75 9.26 -11.07
C SER A 14 -2.61 10.53 -10.24
N PHE A 15 -1.48 10.73 -9.59
CA PHE A 15 -0.90 12.05 -9.43
C PHE A 15 -0.67 12.64 -10.83
N ALA A 16 -1.73 12.98 -11.51
CA ALA A 16 -1.81 13.69 -12.75
C ALA A 16 -2.74 14.88 -12.57
N GLY A 17 -2.67 15.54 -11.42
CA GLY A 17 -2.57 16.98 -11.48
C GLY A 17 -1.27 17.18 -12.22
N ALA A 18 -1.31 17.72 -13.42
CA ALA A 18 -0.15 18.32 -14.01
C ALA A 18 0.26 19.48 -13.10
N LEU A 19 0.94 19.17 -12.01
CA LEU A 19 1.95 20.08 -11.53
C LEU A 19 2.93 20.11 -12.69
N SER A 20 2.78 21.13 -13.53
CA SER A 20 3.84 21.55 -14.44
C SER A 20 5.02 21.89 -13.55
N PHE A 21 5.77 20.88 -13.17
CA PHE A 21 7.09 21.08 -12.65
C PHE A 21 7.87 21.73 -13.79
N ALA A 22 8.08 23.04 -13.69
CA ALA A 22 9.10 23.71 -14.46
C ALA A 22 10.35 22.84 -14.42
N ALA A 23 11.00 22.68 -15.55
CA ALA A 23 12.16 21.85 -15.75
C ALA A 23 13.09 21.96 -14.54
N VAL A 24 13.08 20.92 -13.69
CA VAL A 24 13.95 20.84 -12.53
C VAL A 24 15.37 20.85 -13.06
N HIS A 25 16.07 21.91 -12.77
CA HIS A 25 17.52 21.93 -12.86
C HIS A 25 18.01 20.72 -12.08
N ARG A 26 18.65 19.77 -12.76
CA ARG A 26 19.37 18.66 -12.13
C ARG A 26 20.51 19.23 -11.29
N GLY A 27 20.18 19.71 -10.11
CA GLY A 27 21.15 19.94 -9.07
C GLY A 27 21.76 18.59 -8.73
N SER A 28 23.04 18.44 -9.02
CA SER A 28 23.82 17.27 -8.60
C SER A 28 23.83 17.25 -7.07
N SER A 29 22.89 16.51 -6.47
CA SER A 29 22.91 16.26 -5.04
C SER A 29 24.21 15.56 -4.69
N ALA A 30 25.06 16.19 -3.87
CA ALA A 30 26.28 15.57 -3.36
C ALA A 30 25.86 14.35 -2.50
N VAL A 31 26.04 13.18 -3.03
CA VAL A 31 25.87 11.90 -2.33
C VAL A 31 27.22 11.57 -1.71
N THR A 32 27.28 11.35 -0.40
CA THR A 32 28.39 10.59 0.19
C THR A 32 28.33 9.21 -0.45
N ASP A 33 29.45 8.74 -1.00
CA ASP A 33 29.56 7.49 -1.76
C ASP A 33 28.93 6.36 -0.91
N PRO A 34 27.79 5.77 -1.28
CA PRO A 34 27.13 4.78 -0.44
C PRO A 34 28.04 3.57 -0.35
N LYS A 35 28.10 2.89 0.82
CA LYS A 35 28.73 1.60 0.89
C LYS A 35 28.24 0.74 -0.28
N THR A 36 29.11 -0.07 -0.84
CA THR A 36 28.84 -0.95 -1.99
C THR A 36 27.53 -1.73 -1.84
N SER A 37 27.23 -2.17 -0.61
CA SER A 37 26.00 -2.83 -0.22
C SER A 37 25.81 -2.75 1.29
N PHE A 38 24.55 -2.65 1.74
CA PHE A 38 24.19 -2.74 3.15
C PHE A 38 22.78 -3.34 3.30
N THR A 39 22.47 -3.78 4.51
CA THR A 39 21.13 -4.30 4.86
C THR A 39 20.44 -3.39 5.85
N LEU A 40 19.11 -3.35 5.78
CA LEU A 40 18.25 -2.60 6.67
C LEU A 40 17.07 -3.47 7.08
N PRO A 41 16.82 -3.71 8.38
CA PRO A 41 15.62 -4.38 8.83
C PRO A 41 14.39 -3.50 8.53
N PHE A 42 13.24 -4.13 8.32
CA PHE A 42 11.99 -3.42 8.14
C PHE A 42 10.86 -4.03 8.98
N ASP A 43 9.90 -3.20 9.32
CA ASP A 43 8.63 -3.64 9.90
C ASP A 43 7.62 -3.93 8.79
N LEU A 44 6.97 -5.09 8.88
CA LEU A 44 5.86 -5.43 7.99
C LEU A 44 4.55 -5.10 8.72
N VAL A 45 3.91 -4.01 8.29
CA VAL A 45 2.68 -3.51 8.90
C VAL A 45 1.57 -3.53 7.86
N ASP A 46 0.53 -4.33 8.08
CA ASP A 46 -0.60 -4.49 7.16
C ASP A 46 -0.13 -4.79 5.72
N SER A 47 0.80 -5.73 5.58
CA SER A 47 1.49 -6.17 4.35
C SER A 47 2.48 -5.15 3.73
N ARG A 48 2.66 -3.97 4.30
CA ARG A 48 3.52 -2.90 3.79
C ARG A 48 4.87 -2.83 4.50
N VAL A 49 5.89 -2.38 3.78
CA VAL A 49 7.29 -2.30 4.26
C VAL A 49 7.55 -0.92 4.87
N PHE A 50 7.80 -0.88 6.18
CA PHE A 50 8.14 0.33 6.91
C PHE A 50 9.62 0.34 7.30
N VAL A 51 10.27 1.47 7.09
CA VAL A 51 11.68 1.67 7.41
C VAL A 51 11.87 2.85 8.36
N ALA A 52 12.84 2.73 9.26
CA ALA A 52 13.25 3.85 10.08
C ALA A 52 14.22 4.76 9.30
N ALA A 53 13.96 6.06 9.31
CA ALA A 53 14.77 7.07 8.65
C ALA A 53 15.14 8.21 9.60
N ARG A 54 16.23 8.90 9.32
CA ARG A 54 16.55 10.19 9.93
C ARG A 54 16.35 11.31 8.91
N LEU A 55 15.66 12.36 9.31
CA LEU A 55 15.40 13.53 8.48
C LEU A 55 16.10 14.73 9.17
N ASN A 56 17.02 15.38 8.46
CA ASN A 56 17.84 16.45 9.00
C ASN A 56 18.53 16.09 10.35
N GLY A 57 19.01 14.83 10.45
CA GLY A 57 19.66 14.29 11.66
C GLY A 57 18.70 13.94 12.80
N ARG A 58 17.41 14.25 12.71
CA ARG A 58 16.38 13.91 13.71
C ARG A 58 15.68 12.58 13.39
N GLY A 59 15.05 11.97 14.35
CA GLY A 59 14.28 10.73 14.20
C GLY A 59 14.60 9.69 15.27
N PRO A 60 14.17 8.43 15.11
CA PRO A 60 13.70 7.87 13.84
C PRO A 60 12.30 8.37 13.43
N PHE A 61 12.12 8.58 12.13
CA PHE A 61 10.81 8.68 11.46
C PHE A 61 10.51 7.36 10.75
N HIS A 62 9.25 6.96 10.74
CA HIS A 62 8.81 5.69 10.15
C HIS A 62 8.17 5.96 8.78
N LEU A 63 8.88 5.58 7.74
CA LEU A 63 8.47 5.81 6.36
C LEU A 63 8.05 4.50 5.69
N LEU A 64 6.94 4.55 4.96
CA LEU A 64 6.55 3.49 4.04
C LEU A 64 7.47 3.51 2.82
N LEU A 65 8.13 2.40 2.51
CA LEU A 65 8.93 2.24 1.28
C LEU A 65 8.01 1.75 0.15
N ASP A 66 7.73 2.63 -0.80
CA ASP A 66 6.62 2.49 -1.73
C ASP A 66 7.04 2.68 -3.19
N THR A 67 7.02 1.62 -3.98
CA THR A 67 7.28 1.68 -5.42
C THR A 67 6.17 2.37 -6.23
N GLY A 68 4.98 2.52 -5.64
CA GLY A 68 3.86 3.28 -6.22
C GLY A 68 3.98 4.78 -6.04
N ALA A 69 4.93 5.26 -5.22
CA ALA A 69 5.14 6.67 -4.94
C ALA A 69 6.27 7.26 -5.81
N GLY A 70 5.98 8.38 -6.50
CA GLY A 70 6.95 9.07 -7.36
C GLY A 70 7.96 9.96 -6.61
N GLY A 71 7.80 10.17 -5.31
CA GLY A 71 8.61 11.10 -4.53
C GLY A 71 8.68 10.74 -3.05
N VAL A 72 8.92 11.76 -2.23
CA VAL A 72 8.85 11.70 -0.78
C VAL A 72 7.66 12.50 -0.31
N THR A 73 6.93 11.96 0.66
CA THR A 73 5.84 12.65 1.37
C THR A 73 6.05 12.48 2.86
N ILE A 74 5.89 13.54 3.62
CA ILE A 74 5.91 13.48 5.10
C ILE A 74 4.63 14.08 5.68
N SER A 75 4.30 13.68 6.89
CA SER A 75 3.17 14.25 7.61
C SER A 75 3.42 15.71 7.99
N THR A 76 2.33 16.47 8.15
CA THR A 76 2.38 17.83 8.70
C THR A 76 3.10 17.86 10.06
N ASP A 77 2.86 16.86 10.91
CA ASP A 77 3.50 16.72 12.20
C ASP A 77 5.01 16.52 12.09
N ALA A 78 5.47 15.66 11.15
CA ALA A 78 6.89 15.45 10.90
C ALA A 78 7.55 16.74 10.38
N ALA A 79 6.90 17.47 9.46
CA ALA A 79 7.39 18.74 8.95
C ALA A 79 7.52 19.79 10.08
N GLN A 80 6.54 19.86 10.97
CA GLN A 80 6.55 20.76 12.12
C GLN A 80 7.67 20.38 13.12
N GLN A 81 7.83 19.09 13.45
CA GLN A 81 8.92 18.61 14.30
C GLN A 81 10.29 18.98 13.73
N LEU A 82 10.44 18.93 12.41
CA LEU A 82 11.67 19.28 11.71
C LEU A 82 11.89 20.80 11.61
N GLY A 83 10.85 21.61 11.84
CA GLY A 83 10.91 23.06 11.65
C GLY A 83 11.03 23.45 10.19
N LEU A 84 10.43 22.69 9.27
CA LEU A 84 10.51 22.96 7.85
C LEU A 84 9.60 24.14 7.47
N HIS A 85 10.08 24.96 6.55
CA HIS A 85 9.22 25.93 5.88
C HIS A 85 8.40 25.17 4.81
N VAL A 86 7.08 25.22 4.96
CA VAL A 86 6.14 24.57 4.04
C VAL A 86 5.50 25.65 3.15
N GLY A 87 5.78 25.57 1.87
CA GLY A 87 5.14 26.40 0.84
C GLY A 87 3.82 25.79 0.38
N GLU A 88 3.00 26.59 -0.29
CA GLU A 88 1.79 26.09 -0.94
C GLU A 88 2.15 25.36 -2.23
N ALA A 89 1.62 24.14 -2.40
CA ALA A 89 1.79 23.37 -3.64
C ALA A 89 0.46 23.21 -4.40
N GLY A 90 -0.61 22.92 -3.72
CA GLY A 90 -1.94 22.78 -4.33
C GLY A 90 -2.66 21.49 -3.95
N ASP A 91 -3.74 21.24 -4.66
CA ASP A 91 -4.57 20.07 -4.44
C ASP A 91 -3.99 18.86 -5.19
N GLY A 92 -3.83 17.75 -4.48
CA GLY A 92 -3.47 16.45 -5.01
C GLY A 92 -4.59 15.43 -4.79
N GLN A 93 -4.53 14.35 -5.52
CA GLN A 93 -5.44 13.24 -5.30
C GLN A 93 -4.62 11.96 -5.14
N GLY A 94 -4.79 11.25 -4.02
CA GLY A 94 -4.24 9.91 -3.81
C GLY A 94 -5.19 8.83 -4.34
N VAL A 95 -5.01 7.58 -3.93
CA VAL A 95 -5.93 6.48 -4.28
C VAL A 95 -7.25 6.51 -3.50
N GLY A 96 -7.37 7.36 -2.47
CA GLY A 96 -8.61 7.58 -1.72
C GLY A 96 -9.61 8.45 -2.46
N GLU A 97 -10.82 8.53 -1.93
CA GLU A 97 -11.96 9.21 -2.57
C GLU A 97 -11.90 10.74 -2.49
N LYS A 98 -11.09 11.29 -1.59
CA LYS A 98 -11.03 12.74 -1.33
C LYS A 98 -9.80 13.39 -1.95
N THR A 99 -9.97 14.62 -2.42
CA THR A 99 -8.86 15.52 -2.73
C THR A 99 -8.10 15.87 -1.45
N VAL A 100 -6.78 15.89 -1.50
CA VAL A 100 -5.90 16.22 -0.39
C VAL A 100 -5.07 17.43 -0.75
N HIS A 101 -5.00 18.39 0.17
CA HIS A 101 -4.12 19.53 0.01
C HIS A 101 -2.69 19.14 0.42
N ALA A 102 -1.72 19.45 -0.43
CA ALA A 102 -0.31 19.20 -0.17
C ALA A 102 0.45 20.53 -0.13
N GLY A 103 1.38 20.65 0.80
CA GLY A 103 2.40 21.67 0.80
C GLY A 103 3.71 21.12 0.20
N GLU A 104 4.63 21.99 -0.15
CA GLU A 104 5.98 21.62 -0.57
C GLU A 104 7.01 22.03 0.48
N ALA A 105 7.97 21.17 0.75
CA ALA A 105 9.09 21.45 1.62
C ALA A 105 10.37 20.81 1.08
N ARG A 106 11.48 21.10 1.73
CA ARG A 106 12.79 20.55 1.37
C ARG A 106 13.48 20.00 2.59
N ILE A 107 13.86 18.71 2.51
CA ILE A 107 14.65 18.02 3.52
C ILE A 107 16.10 18.07 3.10
N ALA A 108 16.96 18.73 3.89
CA ALA A 108 18.38 18.87 3.54
C ALA A 108 19.08 17.51 3.48
N GLN A 109 18.72 16.59 4.38
CA GLN A 109 19.26 15.23 4.43
C GLN A 109 18.21 14.23 4.87
N LEU A 110 18.00 13.16 4.08
CA LEU A 110 17.24 11.97 4.44
C LEU A 110 18.18 10.78 4.48
N GLN A 111 18.22 10.07 5.59
CA GLN A 111 19.11 8.92 5.80
C GLN A 111 18.31 7.68 6.18
N MET A 112 18.54 6.57 5.45
CA MET A 112 18.04 5.22 5.74
C MET A 112 19.22 4.25 5.75
N GLY A 113 19.59 3.74 6.91
CA GLY A 113 20.83 2.97 7.03
C GLY A 113 22.01 3.78 6.51
N ASP A 114 22.76 3.21 5.54
CA ASP A 114 23.90 3.88 4.90
C ASP A 114 23.50 4.69 3.63
N LEU A 115 22.24 4.63 3.20
CA LEU A 115 21.73 5.50 2.13
C LEU A 115 21.48 6.90 2.66
N THR A 116 22.12 7.89 2.07
CA THR A 116 21.88 9.32 2.34
C THR A 116 21.44 10.01 1.06
N LEU A 117 20.28 10.63 1.10
CA LEU A 117 19.75 11.51 0.06
C LEU A 117 19.87 12.94 0.53
N ALA A 118 20.50 13.80 -0.25
CA ALA A 118 20.62 15.22 0.06
C ALA A 118 19.62 16.03 -0.76
N ASP A 119 19.19 17.14 -0.19
CA ASP A 119 18.35 18.14 -0.86
C ASP A 119 17.07 17.56 -1.47
N VAL A 120 16.31 16.83 -0.65
CA VAL A 120 15.13 16.06 -1.07
C VAL A 120 13.91 16.97 -1.08
N GLU A 121 13.32 17.17 -2.27
CA GLU A 121 11.99 17.74 -2.39
C GLU A 121 10.95 16.79 -1.80
N THR A 122 10.07 17.31 -0.97
CA THR A 122 9.07 16.51 -0.28
C THR A 122 7.71 17.20 -0.26
N ASN A 123 6.67 16.41 -0.44
CA ASN A 123 5.31 16.85 -0.17
C ASN A 123 5.04 16.78 1.33
N VAL A 124 4.27 17.73 1.83
CA VAL A 124 3.79 17.75 3.22
C VAL A 124 2.28 17.63 3.19
N MET A 125 1.75 16.60 3.83
CA MET A 125 0.32 16.29 3.81
C MET A 125 -0.20 16.03 5.22
N ASP A 126 -1.49 16.30 5.43
CA ASP A 126 -2.19 15.83 6.61
C ASP A 126 -2.39 14.31 6.51
N LEU A 127 -1.68 13.57 7.36
CA LEU A 127 -1.77 12.12 7.49
C LEU A 127 -2.44 11.71 8.82
N SER A 128 -3.23 12.60 9.42
CA SER A 128 -3.92 12.36 10.70
C SER A 128 -4.92 11.20 10.67
N ASP A 129 -5.33 10.77 9.48
CA ASP A 129 -6.14 9.57 9.28
C ASP A 129 -5.33 8.24 9.32
N ALA A 130 -4.01 8.30 9.40
CA ALA A 130 -3.14 7.11 9.42
C ALA A 130 -3.50 6.10 10.54
N PRO A 131 -3.92 6.51 11.75
CA PRO A 131 -4.38 5.57 12.78
C PRO A 131 -5.57 4.70 12.34
N GLN A 132 -6.43 5.17 11.44
CA GLN A 132 -7.51 4.37 10.85
C GLN A 132 -6.99 3.12 10.13
N VAL A 133 -5.73 3.17 9.69
CA VAL A 133 -5.10 2.09 8.92
C VAL A 133 -4.07 1.34 9.77
N PHE A 134 -3.16 2.08 10.39
CA PHE A 134 -1.97 1.50 11.03
C PHE A 134 -2.12 1.39 12.56
N GLY A 135 -3.25 1.87 13.11
CA GLY A 135 -3.48 1.87 14.54
C GLY A 135 -2.41 2.69 15.26
N SER A 136 -1.87 2.14 16.33
CA SER A 136 -0.79 2.74 17.10
C SER A 136 0.60 2.64 16.46
N LYS A 137 0.72 2.03 15.26
CA LYS A 137 2.00 1.98 14.55
C LYS A 137 2.34 3.36 14.00
N PRO A 138 3.54 3.87 14.24
CA PRO A 138 3.94 5.18 13.75
C PRO A 138 4.01 5.20 12.22
N PHE A 139 3.49 6.27 11.64
CA PHE A 139 3.53 6.53 10.21
C PHE A 139 3.79 8.02 9.99
N ASP A 140 5.00 8.35 9.58
CA ASP A 140 5.46 9.73 9.42
C ASP A 140 5.51 10.15 7.95
N GLY A 141 5.40 9.21 7.02
CA GLY A 141 5.42 9.51 5.59
C GLY A 141 5.72 8.33 4.69
N ILE A 142 6.04 8.65 3.45
CA ILE A 142 6.29 7.71 2.36
C ILE A 142 7.59 8.10 1.67
N ILE A 143 8.41 7.11 1.32
CA ILE A 143 9.54 7.27 0.42
C ILE A 143 9.41 6.31 -0.75
N GLY A 144 9.44 6.85 -1.96
CA GLY A 144 9.29 6.08 -3.19
C GLY A 144 10.51 6.16 -4.09
N LEU A 145 10.28 6.60 -5.31
CA LEU A 145 11.24 6.63 -6.41
C LEU A 145 12.66 7.09 -6.02
N PRO A 146 12.88 8.14 -5.20
CA PRO A 146 14.22 8.59 -4.86
C PRO A 146 15.13 7.53 -4.24
N ALA A 147 14.58 6.58 -3.47
CA ALA A 147 15.35 5.47 -2.91
C ALA A 147 15.73 4.44 -3.98
N PHE A 148 14.78 4.09 -4.84
CA PHE A 148 14.95 3.06 -5.87
C PHE A 148 15.81 3.52 -7.06
N GLU A 149 15.86 4.81 -7.36
CA GLU A 149 16.75 5.34 -8.40
C GLU A 149 18.22 5.34 -7.99
N ARG A 150 18.49 5.42 -6.69
CA ARG A 150 19.86 5.46 -6.16
C ARG A 150 20.45 4.10 -5.92
N MET A 151 19.63 3.10 -5.55
CA MET A 151 20.07 1.78 -5.15
C MET A 151 19.22 0.70 -5.81
N VAL A 152 19.84 -0.45 -6.08
CA VAL A 152 19.11 -1.69 -6.30
C VAL A 152 18.64 -2.19 -4.94
N VAL A 153 17.34 -2.44 -4.81
CA VAL A 153 16.72 -2.78 -3.52
C VAL A 153 16.09 -4.18 -3.60
N LYS A 154 16.62 -5.10 -2.80
CA LYS A 154 16.02 -6.42 -2.62
C LYS A 154 15.17 -6.44 -1.36
N HIS A 155 13.91 -6.87 -1.49
CA HIS A 155 12.98 -7.11 -0.42
C HIS A 155 12.97 -8.59 -0.05
N ASP A 156 13.49 -8.96 1.10
CA ASP A 156 13.37 -10.28 1.70
C ASP A 156 12.23 -10.24 2.74
N TYR A 157 11.03 -10.59 2.29
CA TYR A 157 9.83 -10.58 3.14
C TYR A 157 9.85 -11.66 4.21
N VAL A 158 10.64 -12.72 4.01
CA VAL A 158 10.74 -13.84 4.93
C VAL A 158 11.55 -13.46 6.17
N ASN A 159 12.70 -12.85 5.94
CA ASN A 159 13.62 -12.43 7.00
C ASN A 159 13.38 -10.96 7.42
N ARG A 160 12.48 -10.24 6.74
CA ARG A 160 12.18 -8.81 6.97
C ARG A 160 13.42 -7.94 6.86
N VAL A 161 14.17 -8.12 5.79
CA VAL A 161 15.40 -7.39 5.53
C VAL A 161 15.37 -6.83 4.11
N LEU A 162 15.72 -5.56 3.98
CA LEU A 162 16.07 -4.94 2.69
C LEU A 162 17.55 -5.05 2.48
N THR A 163 17.98 -5.35 1.26
CA THR A 163 19.37 -5.21 0.84
C THR A 163 19.46 -4.11 -0.21
N PHE A 164 20.24 -3.11 0.08
CA PHE A 164 20.56 -2.02 -0.85
C PHE A 164 21.93 -2.28 -1.45
N THR A 165 22.02 -2.20 -2.78
CA THR A 165 23.29 -2.38 -3.50
C THR A 165 23.46 -1.27 -4.51
N ALA A 166 24.66 -0.68 -4.59
CA ALA A 166 24.98 0.33 -5.59
C ALA A 166 24.78 -0.27 -7.00
N PRO A 167 24.13 0.46 -7.95
CA PRO A 167 23.78 -0.12 -9.24
C PRO A 167 24.98 -0.64 -10.05
N ASP A 168 26.14 0.00 -9.95
CA ASP A 168 27.38 -0.41 -10.63
C ASP A 168 28.05 -1.64 -9.99
N LYS A 169 27.64 -2.00 -8.77
CA LYS A 169 28.13 -3.15 -8.02
C LYS A 169 27.14 -4.33 -8.00
N PHE A 170 25.94 -4.11 -8.53
CA PHE A 170 24.93 -5.16 -8.56
C PHE A 170 25.08 -5.98 -9.84
N ASP A 171 25.38 -7.25 -9.68
CA ASP A 171 25.30 -8.26 -10.74
C ASP A 171 24.39 -9.41 -10.29
N TYR A 172 23.50 -9.83 -11.17
CA TYR A 172 22.56 -10.91 -10.88
C TYR A 172 22.86 -12.15 -11.69
N ALA A 173 23.28 -13.19 -11.00
CA ALA A 173 23.59 -14.51 -11.57
C ALA A 173 22.65 -15.61 -11.03
N GLY A 174 21.54 -15.25 -10.37
CA GLY A 174 20.58 -16.21 -9.81
C GLY A 174 19.64 -16.82 -10.85
N ALA A 175 18.73 -17.68 -10.38
CA ALA A 175 17.73 -18.39 -11.20
C ALA A 175 16.34 -17.73 -11.18
N GLY A 176 16.22 -16.53 -10.65
CA GLY A 176 14.96 -15.79 -10.58
C GLY A 176 14.47 -15.35 -11.95
N VAL A 177 13.17 -15.09 -12.03
CA VAL A 177 12.53 -14.57 -13.24
C VAL A 177 12.77 -13.07 -13.32
N ILE A 178 13.35 -12.63 -14.43
CA ILE A 178 13.56 -11.21 -14.73
C ILE A 178 12.38 -10.70 -15.55
N VAL A 179 11.71 -9.66 -15.05
CA VAL A 179 10.63 -8.96 -15.73
C VAL A 179 11.06 -7.52 -15.96
N HIS A 180 11.02 -7.06 -17.21
CA HIS A 180 11.30 -5.67 -17.53
C HIS A 180 10.08 -4.81 -17.28
N PHE A 181 10.31 -3.59 -16.75
CA PHE A 181 9.26 -2.62 -16.52
C PHE A 181 9.52 -1.32 -17.27
N GLU A 182 8.49 -0.54 -17.41
CA GLU A 182 8.50 0.84 -17.87
C GLU A 182 7.94 1.75 -16.79
N ARG A 183 8.24 3.05 -16.85
CA ARG A 183 7.83 4.02 -15.82
C ARG A 183 7.02 5.16 -16.43
N PRO A 184 5.86 4.90 -17.02
CA PRO A 184 5.07 5.95 -17.68
C PRO A 184 4.62 7.05 -16.71
N ARG A 185 4.50 6.72 -15.41
CA ARG A 185 4.05 7.64 -14.34
C ARG A 185 4.91 7.52 -13.09
N GLN A 186 6.23 7.33 -13.25
CA GLN A 186 7.23 7.15 -12.19
C GLN A 186 7.09 5.86 -11.36
N ILE A 187 6.06 5.06 -11.58
CA ILE A 187 5.89 3.74 -10.97
C ILE A 187 6.30 2.63 -11.95
N PRO A 188 6.81 1.48 -11.47
CA PRO A 188 7.16 0.37 -12.36
C PRO A 188 5.89 -0.30 -12.88
N VAL A 189 5.75 -0.35 -14.21
CA VAL A 189 4.63 -0.98 -14.89
C VAL A 189 5.13 -2.12 -15.74
N VAL A 190 4.55 -3.30 -15.55
CA VAL A 190 4.89 -4.54 -16.26
C VAL A 190 3.71 -4.99 -17.11
N ALA A 191 4.02 -5.61 -18.25
CA ALA A 191 3.00 -6.28 -19.04
C ALA A 191 2.64 -7.63 -18.42
N GLY A 192 1.37 -8.02 -18.50
CA GLY A 192 0.90 -9.29 -17.99
C GLY A 192 -0.37 -9.77 -18.69
N VAL A 193 -0.72 -11.01 -18.40
CA VAL A 193 -1.97 -11.64 -18.87
C VAL A 193 -2.72 -12.15 -17.65
N LEU A 194 -3.89 -11.60 -17.39
CA LEU A 194 -4.80 -11.99 -16.32
C LEU A 194 -5.89 -12.91 -16.89
N ASP A 195 -5.79 -14.20 -16.60
CA ASP A 195 -6.73 -15.22 -17.06
C ASP A 195 -7.10 -15.11 -18.55
N GLY A 196 -6.09 -14.89 -19.39
CA GLY A 196 -6.23 -14.74 -20.83
C GLY A 196 -6.41 -13.29 -21.32
N VAL A 197 -6.56 -12.32 -20.43
CA VAL A 197 -6.72 -10.90 -20.76
C VAL A 197 -5.40 -10.16 -20.59
N ALA A 198 -4.87 -9.59 -21.67
CA ALA A 198 -3.64 -8.79 -21.60
C ALA A 198 -3.89 -7.45 -20.92
N GLY A 199 -2.92 -7.00 -20.11
CA GLY A 199 -2.98 -5.73 -19.42
C GLY A 199 -1.62 -5.23 -18.94
N ASN A 200 -1.58 -3.98 -18.51
CA ASN A 200 -0.41 -3.32 -17.94
C ASN A 200 -0.65 -3.12 -16.44
N PHE A 201 0.23 -3.66 -15.61
CA PHE A 201 0.05 -3.70 -14.17
C PHE A 201 1.18 -2.93 -13.47
N GLY A 202 0.81 -1.98 -12.61
CA GLY A 202 1.77 -1.34 -11.72
C GLY A 202 2.24 -2.32 -10.65
N VAL A 203 3.51 -2.28 -10.28
CA VAL A 203 4.04 -3.05 -9.14
C VAL A 203 4.19 -2.08 -7.98
N ASP A 204 3.36 -2.29 -6.94
CA ASP A 204 3.11 -1.31 -5.88
C ASP A 204 3.29 -1.95 -4.49
N THR A 205 4.42 -1.65 -3.85
CA THR A 205 4.72 -2.14 -2.49
C THR A 205 3.95 -1.38 -1.40
N GLY A 206 3.35 -0.25 -1.73
CA GLY A 206 2.48 0.53 -0.84
C GLY A 206 1.02 0.08 -0.83
N ALA A 207 0.58 -0.71 -1.80
CA ALA A 207 -0.75 -1.30 -1.79
C ALA A 207 -0.91 -2.29 -0.61
N ARG A 208 -2.16 -2.63 -0.28
CA ARG A 208 -2.46 -3.62 0.79
C ARG A 208 -2.82 -5.00 0.24
N SER A 209 -3.39 -5.04 -0.96
CA SER A 209 -3.97 -6.25 -1.56
C SER A 209 -2.97 -7.04 -2.40
N SER A 210 -3.36 -8.23 -2.83
CA SER A 210 -2.63 -9.02 -3.83
C SER A 210 -2.70 -8.38 -5.22
N LEU A 211 -3.92 -8.10 -5.68
CA LEU A 211 -4.18 -7.52 -6.99
C LEU A 211 -5.37 -6.56 -6.88
N LEU A 212 -5.16 -5.32 -7.30
CA LEU A 212 -6.21 -4.33 -7.47
C LEU A 212 -6.44 -4.11 -8.96
N LEU A 213 -7.64 -4.37 -9.46
CA LEU A 213 -8.00 -4.15 -10.86
C LEU A 213 -8.78 -2.85 -11.00
N TYR A 214 -8.46 -2.07 -12.01
CA TYR A 214 -9.14 -0.80 -12.27
C TYR A 214 -10.47 -1.01 -12.99
N GLY A 215 -11.47 -0.21 -12.61
CA GLY A 215 -12.84 -0.30 -13.13
C GLY A 215 -12.95 -0.31 -14.66
N PRO A 216 -12.28 0.60 -15.40
CA PRO A 216 -12.29 0.59 -16.86
C PRO A 216 -11.81 -0.73 -17.48
N PHE A 217 -10.72 -1.30 -16.93
CA PHE A 217 -10.21 -2.59 -17.39
C PHE A 217 -11.19 -3.73 -17.08
N CYS A 218 -11.77 -3.73 -15.88
CA CYS A 218 -12.79 -4.71 -15.49
C CYS A 218 -14.02 -4.65 -16.39
N ALA A 219 -14.53 -3.45 -16.65
CA ALA A 219 -15.70 -3.24 -17.48
C ALA A 219 -15.47 -3.66 -18.95
N GLN A 220 -14.32 -3.25 -19.51
CA GLN A 220 -13.97 -3.58 -20.91
C GLN A 220 -13.87 -5.09 -21.15
N ASN A 221 -13.49 -5.86 -20.12
CA ASN A 221 -13.22 -7.30 -20.22
C ASN A 221 -14.26 -8.17 -19.47
N ASN A 222 -15.38 -7.59 -19.02
CA ASN A 222 -16.45 -8.26 -18.27
C ASN A 222 -15.96 -9.07 -17.06
N LEU A 223 -14.92 -8.57 -16.36
CA LEU A 223 -14.26 -9.32 -15.28
C LEU A 223 -15.16 -9.47 -14.06
N GLN A 224 -16.06 -8.51 -13.79
CA GLN A 224 -17.02 -8.62 -12.69
C GLN A 224 -17.91 -9.85 -12.86
N GLU A 225 -18.44 -10.07 -14.05
CA GLU A 225 -19.27 -11.25 -14.37
C GLU A 225 -18.43 -12.51 -14.35
N LYS A 226 -17.25 -12.47 -15.01
CA LYS A 226 -16.32 -13.61 -15.10
C LYS A 226 -15.94 -14.17 -13.72
N TYR A 227 -15.69 -13.31 -12.74
CA TYR A 227 -15.32 -13.73 -11.38
C TYR A 227 -16.52 -13.83 -10.42
N GLY A 228 -17.72 -13.50 -10.88
CA GLY A 228 -18.92 -13.48 -10.04
C GLY A 228 -18.82 -12.50 -8.86
N ALA A 229 -18.05 -11.42 -9.02
CA ALA A 229 -17.78 -10.46 -7.97
C ALA A 229 -19.07 -9.69 -7.61
N LYS A 230 -19.61 -9.95 -6.41
CA LYS A 230 -20.87 -9.37 -5.92
C LYS A 230 -20.73 -8.66 -4.59
N LEU A 231 -19.70 -9.00 -3.82
CA LEU A 231 -19.47 -8.38 -2.50
C LEU A 231 -18.62 -7.13 -2.68
N GLU A 232 -19.10 -6.03 -2.16
CA GLU A 232 -18.41 -4.75 -2.13
C GLU A 232 -18.07 -4.37 -0.70
N GLY A 233 -16.91 -3.77 -0.49
CA GLY A 233 -16.49 -3.26 0.79
C GLY A 233 -15.23 -2.43 0.70
N VAL A 234 -14.82 -1.85 1.82
CA VAL A 234 -13.53 -1.18 1.95
C VAL A 234 -12.43 -2.26 1.88
N THR A 235 -11.56 -2.15 0.88
CA THR A 235 -10.48 -3.10 0.62
C THR A 235 -9.10 -2.53 0.91
N GLY A 236 -9.02 -1.21 1.03
CA GLY A 236 -7.79 -0.49 1.30
C GLY A 236 -8.07 0.91 1.81
N TRP A 237 -6.98 1.60 2.13
CA TRP A 237 -7.00 3.00 2.52
C TRP A 237 -5.78 3.67 1.91
N GLY A 238 -5.99 4.78 1.27
CA GLY A 238 -4.92 5.56 0.67
C GLY A 238 -4.96 7.02 1.13
N ILE A 239 -4.06 7.82 0.61
CA ILE A 239 -4.14 9.28 0.74
C ILE A 239 -5.48 9.71 0.15
N GLY A 240 -6.30 10.38 0.96
CA GLY A 240 -7.68 10.76 0.60
C GLY A 240 -8.76 9.80 1.11
N GLY A 241 -8.41 8.78 1.92
CA GLY A 241 -9.39 7.97 2.64
C GLY A 241 -9.59 6.55 2.13
N PRO A 242 -10.76 5.94 2.43
CA PRO A 242 -11.04 4.54 2.09
C PRO A 242 -11.10 4.31 0.57
N VAL A 243 -10.75 3.09 0.18
CA VAL A 243 -10.88 2.57 -1.19
C VAL A 243 -11.88 1.43 -1.17
N ARG A 244 -12.98 1.57 -1.89
CA ARG A 244 -14.02 0.54 -2.02
C ARG A 244 -13.82 -0.24 -3.31
N SER A 245 -13.98 -1.55 -3.24
CA SER A 245 -13.86 -2.43 -4.41
C SER A 245 -14.79 -3.63 -4.30
N LEU A 246 -15.10 -4.19 -5.45
CA LEU A 246 -15.72 -5.52 -5.52
C LEU A 246 -14.65 -6.58 -5.27
N LEU A 247 -15.02 -7.59 -4.49
CA LEU A 247 -14.14 -8.69 -4.12
C LEU A 247 -14.31 -9.84 -5.11
N ALA A 248 -13.19 -10.42 -5.51
CA ALA A 248 -13.13 -11.63 -6.31
C ALA A 248 -11.97 -12.51 -5.87
N ARG A 249 -12.02 -13.79 -6.17
CA ARG A 249 -10.99 -14.76 -5.80
C ARG A 249 -10.31 -15.38 -7.02
N ASP A 250 -9.09 -15.83 -6.77
CA ASP A 250 -8.28 -16.71 -7.61
C ASP A 250 -7.99 -16.24 -9.06
N PRO A 251 -7.80 -14.92 -9.34
CA PRO A 251 -7.29 -14.54 -10.63
C PRO A 251 -5.85 -15.02 -10.80
N VAL A 252 -5.51 -15.50 -11.97
CA VAL A 252 -4.15 -15.93 -12.32
C VAL A 252 -3.50 -14.91 -13.24
N ILE A 253 -2.44 -14.26 -12.76
CA ILE A 253 -1.65 -13.33 -13.55
C ILE A 253 -0.32 -13.96 -13.98
N ARG A 254 0.03 -13.80 -15.26
CA ARG A 254 1.33 -14.17 -15.84
C ARG A 254 2.02 -12.92 -16.34
N LEU A 255 3.19 -12.61 -15.81
CA LEU A 255 3.95 -11.44 -16.23
C LEU A 255 4.77 -11.75 -17.48
N SER A 256 4.85 -10.77 -18.40
CA SER A 256 5.70 -10.83 -19.58
C SER A 256 7.11 -10.32 -19.25
N ALA A 257 8.12 -11.00 -19.77
CA ALA A 257 9.49 -10.52 -19.68
C ALA A 257 9.80 -9.35 -20.65
N GLN A 258 8.90 -9.05 -21.59
CA GLN A 258 9.14 -8.06 -22.64
C GLN A 258 8.59 -6.69 -22.28
N LYS A 259 9.30 -5.64 -22.70
CA LYS A 259 8.78 -4.25 -22.67
C LYS A 259 7.73 -4.04 -23.76
N THR A 260 6.77 -3.17 -23.50
CA THR A 260 5.60 -2.93 -24.38
C THR A 260 5.55 -1.53 -24.99
N GLY A 261 6.52 -0.65 -24.68
CA GLY A 261 6.53 0.72 -25.20
C GLY A 261 5.47 1.62 -24.58
N LEU A 262 5.23 1.49 -23.26
CA LEU A 262 4.21 2.25 -22.56
C LEU A 262 4.52 3.75 -22.51
N THR A 263 3.48 4.55 -22.64
CA THR A 263 3.51 6.02 -22.51
C THR A 263 2.66 6.47 -21.31
N THR A 264 2.73 7.72 -20.93
CA THR A 264 1.88 8.30 -19.87
C THR A 264 0.39 8.19 -20.14
N SER A 265 -0.01 8.06 -21.42
CA SER A 265 -1.40 7.85 -21.85
C SER A 265 -1.82 6.38 -21.87
N SER A 266 -0.88 5.44 -21.69
CA SER A 266 -1.21 4.01 -21.69
C SER A 266 -2.12 3.66 -20.51
N ALA A 267 -3.21 2.94 -20.81
CA ALA A 267 -4.14 2.48 -19.79
C ALA A 267 -3.47 1.43 -18.89
N MET A 268 -3.74 1.52 -17.60
CA MET A 268 -3.34 0.51 -16.63
C MET A 268 -4.52 -0.39 -16.30
N ALA A 269 -4.24 -1.69 -16.20
CA ALA A 269 -5.20 -2.72 -15.81
C ALA A 269 -5.42 -2.76 -14.30
N GLY A 270 -4.38 -2.44 -13.53
CA GLY A 270 -4.41 -2.49 -12.07
C GLY A 270 -3.03 -2.46 -11.43
N LEU A 271 -2.97 -2.86 -10.16
CA LEU A 271 -1.77 -2.91 -9.34
C LEU A 271 -1.53 -4.33 -8.82
N ILE A 272 -0.28 -4.75 -8.79
CA ILE A 272 0.21 -5.95 -8.11
C ILE A 272 0.78 -5.52 -6.77
N GLY A 273 0.19 -5.99 -5.69
CA GLY A 273 0.53 -5.55 -4.35
C GLY A 273 1.31 -6.59 -3.53
N PRO A 274 1.58 -6.25 -2.26
CA PRO A 274 2.48 -6.99 -1.37
C PRO A 274 2.10 -8.44 -1.10
N ASP A 275 0.81 -8.80 -1.14
CA ASP A 275 0.41 -10.18 -0.89
C ASP A 275 0.89 -11.13 -2.01
N VAL A 276 1.02 -10.64 -3.25
CA VAL A 276 1.71 -11.35 -4.33
C VAL A 276 3.22 -11.24 -4.15
N LEU A 277 3.73 -10.02 -3.92
CA LEU A 277 5.17 -9.76 -3.86
C LEU A 277 5.85 -10.53 -2.72
N SER A 278 5.18 -10.68 -1.57
CA SER A 278 5.70 -11.40 -0.40
C SER A 278 5.90 -12.91 -0.59
N GLN A 279 5.40 -13.46 -1.70
CA GLN A 279 5.69 -14.84 -2.10
C GLN A 279 7.05 -15.00 -2.78
N PHE A 280 7.76 -13.89 -2.98
CA PHE A 280 9.07 -13.85 -3.62
C PHE A 280 10.03 -12.99 -2.79
N ASP A 281 11.30 -13.25 -2.93
CA ASP A 281 12.32 -12.25 -2.74
C ASP A 281 12.33 -11.39 -4.00
N VAL A 282 12.04 -10.10 -3.85
CA VAL A 282 11.85 -9.20 -4.99
C VAL A 282 12.97 -8.19 -5.04
N THR A 283 13.71 -8.16 -6.16
CA THR A 283 14.76 -7.17 -6.39
C THR A 283 14.31 -6.13 -7.42
N PHE A 284 14.27 -4.87 -7.01
CA PHE A 284 13.99 -3.73 -7.87
C PHE A 284 15.30 -3.12 -8.37
N ASP A 285 15.62 -3.30 -9.65
CA ASP A 285 16.79 -2.73 -10.33
C ASP A 285 16.33 -1.66 -11.32
N TYR A 286 16.11 -0.46 -10.80
CA TYR A 286 15.64 0.68 -11.60
C TYR A 286 16.67 1.16 -12.62
N ALA A 287 17.95 1.01 -12.33
CA ALA A 287 19.01 1.37 -13.25
C ALA A 287 18.96 0.57 -14.56
N ARG A 288 18.50 -0.70 -14.47
CA ARG A 288 18.33 -1.59 -15.63
C ARG A 288 16.85 -1.81 -15.99
N THR A 289 15.94 -1.08 -15.36
CA THR A 289 14.48 -1.19 -15.59
C THR A 289 13.98 -2.63 -15.54
N ARG A 290 14.33 -3.35 -14.47
CA ARG A 290 13.94 -4.75 -14.28
C ARG A 290 13.57 -5.04 -12.83
N ILE A 291 12.66 -5.99 -12.65
CA ILE A 291 12.32 -6.59 -11.36
C ILE A 291 12.70 -8.06 -11.46
N ILE A 292 13.34 -8.58 -10.41
CA ILE A 292 13.76 -9.97 -10.32
C ILE A 292 12.93 -10.64 -9.24
N PHE A 293 12.26 -11.73 -9.59
CA PHE A 293 11.42 -12.52 -8.70
C PHE A 293 12.08 -13.86 -8.40
N GLU A 294 12.47 -14.08 -7.16
CA GLU A 294 12.99 -15.36 -6.66
C GLU A 294 11.95 -15.96 -5.71
N LYS A 295 11.45 -17.18 -6.03
CA LYS A 295 10.46 -17.84 -5.16
C LYS A 295 11.04 -18.04 -3.76
N ASN A 296 10.31 -17.63 -2.73
CA ASN A 296 10.67 -17.85 -1.35
C ASN A 296 9.76 -18.91 -0.68
N LYS A 297 9.90 -19.14 0.63
CA LYS A 297 9.13 -20.15 1.37
C LYS A 297 7.61 -19.88 1.40
N ASN A 298 7.18 -18.66 1.07
CA ASN A 298 5.77 -18.29 1.02
C ASN A 298 5.14 -18.56 -0.38
N TYR A 299 5.94 -18.99 -1.37
CA TYR A 299 5.46 -19.21 -2.73
C TYR A 299 4.33 -20.23 -2.77
N GLY A 300 3.23 -19.88 -3.43
CA GLY A 300 2.03 -20.70 -3.53
C GLY A 300 1.11 -20.62 -2.31
N ARG A 301 1.45 -19.78 -1.31
CA ARG A 301 0.52 -19.52 -0.21
C ARG A 301 -0.74 -18.84 -0.78
N ARG A 302 -1.92 -19.38 -0.45
CA ARG A 302 -3.17 -18.72 -0.79
C ARG A 302 -3.28 -17.40 -0.07
N ASP A 303 -3.69 -16.41 -0.82
CA ASP A 303 -4.06 -15.12 -0.29
C ASP A 303 -5.29 -15.23 0.59
N SER A 304 -5.29 -14.60 1.74
CA SER A 304 -6.41 -14.60 2.66
C SER A 304 -6.95 -13.19 2.82
N TYR A 305 -8.19 -12.99 2.42
CA TYR A 305 -8.92 -11.77 2.73
C TYR A 305 -9.48 -11.81 4.16
N ASP A 306 -9.87 -10.65 4.69
CA ASP A 306 -10.55 -10.54 5.98
C ASP A 306 -11.81 -11.42 6.02
N ARG A 307 -11.78 -12.44 6.87
CA ARG A 307 -12.87 -13.43 7.00
C ARG A 307 -14.03 -12.98 7.87
N ALA A 308 -13.89 -11.84 8.55
CA ALA A 308 -14.97 -11.25 9.35
C ALA A 308 -15.88 -10.38 8.48
N GLY A 309 -15.37 -9.83 7.38
CA GLY A 309 -16.07 -8.85 6.56
C GLY A 309 -16.30 -7.54 7.30
N ILE A 310 -15.36 -7.17 8.18
CA ILE A 310 -15.42 -5.95 8.98
C ILE A 310 -14.15 -5.14 8.74
N TRP A 311 -14.27 -3.92 8.25
CA TRP A 311 -13.16 -2.99 8.24
C TRP A 311 -13.12 -2.23 9.56
N MET A 312 -12.09 -2.47 10.33
CA MET A 312 -11.84 -1.79 11.59
C MET A 312 -10.84 -0.66 11.40
N GLY A 313 -11.09 0.49 12.02
CA GLY A 313 -10.14 1.59 12.18
C GLY A 313 -9.84 1.81 13.66
N GLN A 314 -8.76 2.49 13.99
CA GLN A 314 -8.50 2.93 15.35
C GLN A 314 -9.08 4.33 15.55
N ASP A 315 -9.66 4.61 16.72
CA ASP A 315 -10.12 5.95 17.06
C ASP A 315 -8.93 6.90 17.27
N LYS A 316 -9.23 8.20 17.31
CA LYS A 316 -8.20 9.23 17.46
C LYS A 316 -7.49 9.16 18.82
N ASP A 317 -8.18 8.68 19.83
CA ASP A 317 -7.67 8.58 21.20
C ASP A 317 -6.83 7.31 21.41
N GLY A 318 -6.83 6.39 20.42
CA GLY A 318 -6.07 5.15 20.46
C GLY A 318 -6.61 4.10 21.42
N ASN A 319 -7.79 4.33 22.02
CA ASN A 319 -8.34 3.47 23.07
C ASN A 319 -9.22 2.35 22.54
N HIS A 320 -9.87 2.56 21.39
CA HIS A 320 -10.83 1.61 20.83
C HIS A 320 -10.67 1.48 19.32
N PHE A 321 -11.20 0.38 18.79
CA PHE A 321 -11.37 0.26 17.35
C PHE A 321 -12.79 0.66 16.99
N THR A 322 -12.94 1.28 15.83
CA THR A 322 -14.23 1.65 15.27
C THR A 322 -14.52 0.79 14.05
N VAL A 323 -15.74 0.33 13.91
CA VAL A 323 -16.21 -0.32 12.68
C VAL A 323 -16.43 0.75 11.62
N VAL A 324 -15.55 0.79 10.62
CA VAL A 324 -15.61 1.76 9.51
C VAL A 324 -16.55 1.26 8.42
N ASP A 325 -16.49 -0.04 8.12
CA ASP A 325 -17.30 -0.67 7.08
C ASP A 325 -17.62 -2.12 7.43
N VAL A 326 -18.75 -2.60 6.94
CA VAL A 326 -19.18 -4.00 7.06
C VAL A 326 -19.69 -4.49 5.72
N ILE A 327 -19.11 -5.56 5.23
CA ILE A 327 -19.54 -6.17 3.96
C ILE A 327 -20.96 -6.69 4.09
N ALA A 328 -21.85 -6.17 3.26
CA ALA A 328 -23.26 -6.60 3.23
C ALA A 328 -23.37 -8.12 2.94
N GLY A 329 -24.13 -8.83 3.76
CA GLY A 329 -24.26 -10.30 3.68
C GLY A 329 -23.03 -11.07 4.19
N GLY A 330 -21.98 -10.38 4.65
CA GLY A 330 -20.80 -10.97 5.26
C GLY A 330 -21.02 -11.44 6.71
N PRO A 331 -20.05 -12.14 7.31
CA PRO A 331 -20.15 -12.66 8.68
C PRO A 331 -20.40 -11.60 9.74
N GLY A 332 -19.73 -10.43 9.63
CA GLY A 332 -19.94 -9.30 10.54
C GLY A 332 -21.35 -8.77 10.48
N ALA A 333 -21.90 -8.57 9.27
CA ALA A 333 -23.29 -8.15 9.08
C ALA A 333 -24.28 -9.19 9.65
N ALA A 334 -24.02 -10.49 9.44
CA ALA A 334 -24.85 -11.58 9.99
C ALA A 334 -24.82 -11.62 11.52
N ALA A 335 -23.72 -11.20 12.15
CA ALA A 335 -23.59 -11.06 13.60
C ALA A 335 -24.17 -9.73 14.14
N GLY A 336 -24.74 -8.90 13.28
CA GLY A 336 -25.34 -7.61 13.64
C GLY A 336 -24.33 -6.50 13.90
N VAL A 337 -23.08 -6.64 13.46
CA VAL A 337 -22.07 -5.57 13.48
C VAL A 337 -22.45 -4.50 12.45
N LYS A 338 -22.29 -3.23 12.82
CA LYS A 338 -22.68 -2.10 11.97
C LYS A 338 -21.55 -1.08 11.89
N PRO A 339 -21.42 -0.34 10.77
CA PRO A 339 -20.57 0.84 10.73
C PRO A 339 -20.91 1.82 11.86
N GLY A 340 -19.88 2.36 12.52
CA GLY A 340 -19.99 3.24 13.67
C GLY A 340 -19.98 2.53 15.03
N ASP A 341 -20.14 1.20 15.10
CA ASP A 341 -19.94 0.47 16.36
C ASP A 341 -18.50 0.68 16.87
N GLN A 342 -18.34 0.93 18.17
CA GLN A 342 -17.05 0.87 18.83
C GLN A 342 -16.77 -0.57 19.29
N ILE A 343 -15.59 -1.07 19.04
CA ILE A 343 -15.13 -2.40 19.49
C ILE A 343 -14.29 -2.17 20.74
N LEU A 344 -14.84 -2.55 21.90
CA LEU A 344 -14.18 -2.38 23.20
C LEU A 344 -13.25 -3.55 23.53
N ALA A 345 -13.63 -4.75 23.10
CA ALA A 345 -12.83 -5.95 23.32
C ALA A 345 -12.99 -6.95 22.17
N ILE A 346 -11.95 -7.75 21.93
CA ILE A 346 -11.91 -8.85 20.97
C ILE A 346 -11.45 -10.11 21.71
N ASN A 347 -12.24 -11.16 21.66
CA ASN A 347 -11.98 -12.44 22.36
C ASN A 347 -11.65 -12.27 23.86
N GLY A 348 -12.28 -11.27 24.51
CA GLY A 348 -12.09 -10.95 25.92
C GLY A 348 -10.91 -10.02 26.22
N GLU A 349 -10.08 -9.66 25.25
CA GLU A 349 -8.98 -8.71 25.41
C GLU A 349 -9.42 -7.31 25.00
N SER A 350 -9.14 -6.31 25.83
CA SER A 350 -9.44 -4.90 25.53
C SER A 350 -8.69 -4.41 24.31
N THR A 351 -9.38 -3.70 23.41
CA THR A 351 -8.78 -3.12 22.20
C THR A 351 -7.71 -2.08 22.50
N ALA A 352 -7.72 -1.47 23.69
CA ALA A 352 -6.65 -0.57 24.15
C ALA A 352 -5.28 -1.27 24.26
N ASN A 353 -5.26 -2.60 24.41
CA ASN A 353 -4.04 -3.40 24.50
C ASN A 353 -3.66 -4.05 23.16
N LEU A 354 -4.48 -3.89 22.14
CA LEU A 354 -4.30 -4.56 20.85
C LEU A 354 -3.74 -3.61 19.80
N VAL A 355 -2.95 -4.16 18.89
CA VAL A 355 -2.42 -3.44 17.73
C VAL A 355 -3.29 -3.78 16.52
N LEU A 356 -3.95 -2.80 15.94
CA LEU A 356 -4.93 -2.99 14.87
C LEU A 356 -4.42 -3.81 13.67
N PRO A 357 -3.23 -3.55 13.09
CA PRO A 357 -2.67 -4.40 12.04
C PRO A 357 -2.50 -5.87 12.42
N ASP A 358 -2.10 -6.13 13.68
CA ASP A 358 -1.90 -7.51 14.16
C ASP A 358 -3.23 -8.24 14.34
N VAL A 359 -4.27 -7.52 14.78
CA VAL A 359 -5.65 -8.07 14.86
C VAL A 359 -6.16 -8.42 13.46
N ARG A 360 -5.99 -7.52 12.49
CA ARG A 360 -6.39 -7.79 11.09
C ARG A 360 -5.68 -9.00 10.52
N GLU A 361 -4.37 -9.13 10.77
CA GLU A 361 -3.59 -10.28 10.30
C GLU A 361 -4.02 -11.57 10.98
N THR A 362 -4.35 -11.53 12.28
CA THR A 362 -4.89 -12.67 13.03
C THR A 362 -6.20 -13.15 12.42
N ILE A 363 -7.13 -12.23 12.11
CA ILE A 363 -8.42 -12.54 11.46
C ILE A 363 -8.21 -13.12 10.06
N ARG A 364 -7.28 -12.57 9.28
CA ARG A 364 -6.94 -13.07 7.93
C ARG A 364 -6.40 -14.51 7.97
N ARG A 365 -5.63 -14.87 9.01
CA ARG A 365 -5.00 -16.19 9.17
C ARG A 365 -5.90 -17.21 9.86
N ALA A 366 -6.93 -16.78 10.56
CA ALA A 366 -7.84 -17.65 11.29
C ALA A 366 -8.55 -18.64 10.34
N ALA A 367 -8.93 -19.80 10.83
CA ALA A 367 -9.60 -20.80 10.02
C ALA A 367 -11.07 -20.41 9.72
N VAL A 368 -11.59 -20.93 8.61
CA VAL A 368 -13.04 -20.88 8.36
C VAL A 368 -13.77 -21.65 9.46
N GLY A 369 -14.77 -21.02 10.05
CA GLY A 369 -15.54 -21.57 11.18
C GLY A 369 -15.07 -21.09 12.55
N ASP A 370 -13.87 -20.48 12.64
CA ASP A 370 -13.42 -19.87 13.90
C ASP A 370 -14.38 -18.75 14.31
N LYS A 371 -14.48 -18.55 15.63
CA LYS A 371 -15.37 -17.54 16.21
C LYS A 371 -14.57 -16.35 16.72
N LEU A 372 -14.97 -15.17 16.30
CA LEU A 372 -14.47 -13.90 16.80
C LEU A 372 -15.55 -13.32 17.73
N THR A 373 -15.25 -13.21 19.01
CA THR A 373 -16.17 -12.60 19.99
C THR A 373 -15.81 -11.12 20.12
N LEU A 374 -16.79 -10.25 19.90
CA LEU A 374 -16.66 -8.80 20.00
C LEU A 374 -17.51 -8.27 21.15
N LEU A 375 -16.96 -7.38 21.98
CA LEU A 375 -17.73 -6.51 22.84
C LEU A 375 -17.87 -5.17 22.12
N LEU A 376 -19.09 -4.85 21.72
CA LEU A 376 -19.42 -3.66 20.93
C LEU A 376 -20.16 -2.65 21.79
N GLU A 377 -19.95 -1.37 21.49
CA GLU A 377 -20.74 -0.27 22.03
C GLU A 377 -21.36 0.56 20.90
N SER A 378 -22.65 0.83 20.98
CA SER A 378 -23.39 1.69 20.06
C SER A 378 -24.40 2.51 20.88
N ASP A 379 -24.42 3.82 20.67
CA ASP A 379 -25.32 4.74 21.40
C ASP A 379 -25.27 4.56 22.92
N GLY A 380 -24.07 4.32 23.48
CA GLY A 380 -23.83 4.11 24.91
C GLY A 380 -24.34 2.77 25.45
N LYS A 381 -24.73 1.83 24.58
CA LYS A 381 -25.19 0.49 24.98
C LYS A 381 -24.19 -0.57 24.54
N GLN A 382 -23.76 -1.38 25.48
CA GLN A 382 -22.85 -2.48 25.20
C GLN A 382 -23.61 -3.76 24.84
N ARG A 383 -23.05 -4.50 23.89
CA ARG A 383 -23.56 -5.81 23.46
C ARG A 383 -22.43 -6.72 23.01
N ALA A 384 -22.63 -8.01 23.20
CA ALA A 384 -21.73 -9.01 22.62
C ALA A 384 -22.19 -9.40 21.20
N ALA A 385 -21.23 -9.62 20.31
CA ALA A 385 -21.46 -10.21 19.00
C ALA A 385 -20.47 -11.36 18.77
N VAL A 386 -20.94 -12.45 18.15
CA VAL A 386 -20.08 -13.58 17.78
C VAL A 386 -20.08 -13.69 16.26
N VAL A 387 -18.95 -13.40 15.67
CA VAL A 387 -18.74 -13.47 14.21
C VAL A 387 -18.13 -14.83 13.88
N THR A 388 -18.82 -15.66 13.11
CA THR A 388 -18.27 -16.92 12.60
C THR A 388 -17.54 -16.63 11.29
N LEU A 389 -16.21 -16.79 11.28
CA LEU A 389 -15.36 -16.44 10.16
C LEU A 389 -15.63 -17.33 8.94
N LYS A 390 -15.71 -16.73 7.77
CA LYS A 390 -15.97 -17.42 6.50
C LYS A 390 -15.08 -16.86 5.39
N ASP A 391 -14.79 -17.68 4.41
CA ASP A 391 -14.29 -17.14 3.14
C ASP A 391 -15.41 -16.31 2.49
N LEU A 392 -15.09 -15.08 2.13
CA LEU A 392 -16.07 -14.12 1.59
C LEU A 392 -16.25 -14.30 0.07
N VAL A 393 -15.24 -14.80 -0.59
CA VAL A 393 -15.16 -15.02 -2.03
C VAL A 393 -14.40 -16.29 -2.33
#